data_482c354e55ad10740f3a217481fa6590
#
_entry.id   482c354e55ad10740f3a217481fa6590
#
_cell.length_a   1.000
_cell.length_b   1.000
_cell.length_c   1.000
_cell.angle_alpha   90.00
_cell.angle_beta   90.00
_cell.angle_gamma   90.00
#
_symmetry.space_group_name_H-M   'P 1'
#
loop_
_entity.id
_entity.type
_entity.pdbx_description
1 polymer ?
#
loop_
_entity_poly.entity_id
_entity_poly.type
_entity_poly.pdbx_seq_one_letter_code
_entity_poly.pdbx_strand_id
1 'polypeptide(L)'
;DIVEEIALGYGIENLEPKLYPSQTLGEKSNITKKLEMISKITVGFGFTEVLNSSLTSKKILFDSTNRDSSGMLSVLDSKSQEHTILRDSILPGLVENLSKNIHESYPQKLFEIGTVFSRAKPISEAINLAGITAYKESNYSEMKAILQSILKTGFKIDSKTTTPQNDVSIFGNGRHSDVVVDEKIIGSIGELSPNVLENFKIRTSVVG
;
A
#
# COMPACT_ATOMS: atom_id res chain seq x y z
N ASP A 1 11.62 -28.00 -12.50
CA ASP A 1 11.48 -29.18 -11.62
C ASP A 1 12.11 -30.42 -12.26
N ILE A 2 11.54 -31.04 -13.34
CA ILE A 2 12.11 -32.28 -13.93
C ILE A 2 13.56 -32.09 -14.41
N VAL A 3 13.88 -30.97 -15.05
CA VAL A 3 15.25 -30.64 -15.49
C VAL A 3 16.20 -30.56 -14.32
N GLU A 4 15.75 -29.96 -13.22
CA GLU A 4 16.49 -29.83 -11.97
C GLU A 4 16.76 -31.22 -11.34
N GLU A 5 15.74 -32.08 -11.26
CA GLU A 5 15.88 -33.46 -10.75
C GLU A 5 16.87 -34.29 -11.60
N ILE A 6 16.84 -34.14 -12.93
CA ILE A 6 17.80 -34.80 -13.83
C ILE A 6 19.21 -34.26 -13.58
N ALA A 7 19.36 -32.94 -13.38
CA ALA A 7 20.65 -32.30 -13.12
C ALA A 7 21.24 -32.77 -11.77
N LEU A 8 20.39 -32.87 -10.73
CA LEU A 8 20.79 -33.43 -9.44
C LEU A 8 21.19 -34.89 -9.53
N GLY A 9 20.43 -35.71 -10.26
CA GLY A 9 20.75 -37.13 -10.47
C GLY A 9 22.02 -37.37 -11.32
N TYR A 10 22.33 -36.48 -12.25
CA TYR A 10 23.56 -36.48 -13.03
C TYR A 10 24.78 -36.02 -12.23
N GLY A 11 24.57 -35.21 -11.21
CA GLY A 11 25.58 -34.52 -10.43
C GLY A 11 25.83 -33.13 -10.97
N ILE A 12 25.39 -32.12 -10.20
CA ILE A 12 25.52 -30.70 -10.57
C ILE A 12 26.99 -30.30 -10.83
N GLU A 13 27.90 -30.91 -10.11
CA GLU A 13 29.35 -30.73 -10.25
C GLU A 13 29.91 -31.19 -11.60
N ASN A 14 29.15 -32.05 -12.31
CA ASN A 14 29.53 -32.53 -13.67
C ASN A 14 29.03 -31.58 -14.77
N LEU A 15 28.23 -30.56 -14.42
CA LEU A 15 27.70 -29.56 -15.35
C LEU A 15 28.67 -28.39 -15.44
N GLU A 16 29.21 -28.15 -16.64
CA GLU A 16 30.06 -26.98 -16.89
C GLU A 16 29.21 -25.70 -16.97
N PRO A 17 29.40 -24.73 -16.05
CA PRO A 17 28.62 -23.50 -16.07
C PRO A 17 29.00 -22.66 -17.30
N LYS A 18 28.03 -22.33 -18.15
CA LYS A 18 28.21 -21.44 -19.29
C LYS A 18 27.43 -20.14 -19.07
N LEU A 19 28.13 -19.03 -19.04
CA LEU A 19 27.48 -17.73 -19.09
C LEU A 19 26.93 -17.50 -20.49
N TYR A 20 25.63 -17.22 -20.58
CA TYR A 20 25.02 -16.90 -21.86
C TYR A 20 25.55 -15.53 -22.34
N PRO A 21 26.15 -15.45 -23.53
CA PRO A 21 26.60 -14.17 -24.05
C PRO A 21 25.37 -13.32 -24.42
N SER A 22 24.90 -12.49 -23.49
CA SER A 22 23.83 -11.55 -23.78
C SER A 22 24.41 -10.36 -24.57
N GLN A 23 23.94 -10.17 -25.78
CA GLN A 23 24.29 -9.01 -26.61
C GLN A 23 23.34 -7.83 -26.36
N THR A 24 22.31 -8.02 -25.54
CA THR A 24 21.29 -7.00 -25.24
C THR A 24 21.35 -6.59 -23.78
N LEU A 25 21.33 -5.29 -23.53
CA LEU A 25 21.14 -4.74 -22.21
C LEU A 25 19.65 -4.72 -21.90
N GLY A 26 19.28 -5.18 -20.69
CA GLY A 26 17.91 -5.06 -20.21
C GLY A 26 17.50 -3.61 -19.99
N GLU A 27 16.23 -3.30 -20.14
CA GLU A 27 15.67 -1.99 -19.85
C GLU A 27 14.49 -2.11 -18.87
N LYS A 28 14.37 -1.14 -17.95
CA LYS A 28 13.22 -1.04 -17.05
C LYS A 28 11.96 -0.69 -17.83
N SER A 29 10.86 -1.34 -17.52
CA SER A 29 9.55 -1.00 -18.10
C SER A 29 9.14 0.43 -17.73
N ASN A 30 8.27 1.04 -18.54
CA ASN A 30 7.79 2.39 -18.27
C ASN A 30 7.03 2.48 -16.93
N ILE A 31 6.31 1.43 -16.54
CA ILE A 31 5.63 1.40 -15.25
C ILE A 31 6.65 1.39 -14.10
N THR A 32 7.70 0.58 -14.18
CA THR A 32 8.76 0.54 -13.18
C THR A 32 9.44 1.90 -13.00
N LYS A 33 9.75 2.58 -14.11
CA LYS A 33 10.33 3.94 -14.08
C LYS A 33 9.42 4.94 -13.35
N LYS A 34 8.10 4.87 -13.60
CA LYS A 34 7.11 5.73 -12.93
C LYS A 34 7.01 5.43 -11.44
N LEU A 35 6.95 4.16 -11.05
CA LEU A 35 6.86 3.76 -9.64
C LEU A 35 8.11 4.19 -8.86
N GLU A 36 9.31 3.99 -9.43
CA GLU A 36 10.56 4.47 -8.83
C GLU A 36 10.60 6.00 -8.68
N MET A 37 10.05 6.72 -9.64
CA MET A 37 9.96 8.19 -9.56
C MET A 37 9.05 8.62 -8.40
N ILE A 38 7.88 8.00 -8.26
CA ILE A 38 6.95 8.29 -7.16
C ILE A 38 7.61 7.97 -5.81
N SER A 39 8.25 6.79 -5.70
CA SER A 39 8.95 6.38 -4.48
C SER A 39 10.01 7.43 -4.09
N LYS A 40 10.88 7.84 -5.02
CA LYS A 40 11.91 8.87 -4.78
C LYS A 40 11.32 10.21 -4.32
N ILE A 41 10.22 10.64 -4.92
CA ILE A 41 9.54 11.89 -4.53
C ILE A 41 8.99 11.75 -3.12
N THR A 42 8.34 10.63 -2.80
CA THR A 42 7.72 10.38 -1.48
C THR A 42 8.78 10.29 -0.38
N VAL A 43 9.91 9.60 -0.65
CA VAL A 43 11.08 9.59 0.24
C VAL A 43 11.63 11.01 0.46
N GLY A 44 11.62 11.86 -0.58
CA GLY A 44 12.02 13.27 -0.48
C GLY A 44 11.16 14.10 0.50
N PHE A 45 9.92 13.68 0.81
CA PHE A 45 9.07 14.25 1.85
C PHE A 45 9.29 13.63 3.25
N GLY A 46 10.31 12.80 3.40
CA GLY A 46 10.68 12.18 4.68
C GLY A 46 9.88 10.94 5.02
N PHE A 47 9.24 10.30 4.03
CA PHE A 47 8.57 9.02 4.23
C PHE A 47 9.55 7.84 4.11
N THR A 48 9.30 6.81 4.89
CA THR A 48 9.96 5.51 4.77
C THR A 48 9.07 4.57 3.95
N GLU A 49 9.64 3.98 2.90
CA GLU A 49 8.95 2.96 2.11
C GLU A 49 8.89 1.65 2.89
N VAL A 50 7.71 1.04 2.92
CA VAL A 50 7.50 -0.27 3.51
C VAL A 50 6.90 -1.20 2.46
N LEU A 51 7.11 -2.49 2.64
CA LEU A 51 6.57 -3.53 1.76
C LEU A 51 5.82 -4.56 2.62
N ASN A 52 4.51 -4.59 2.46
CA ASN A 52 3.65 -5.56 3.13
C ASN A 52 3.22 -6.67 2.16
N SER A 53 2.87 -7.83 2.70
CA SER A 53 2.28 -8.91 1.92
C SER A 53 0.94 -8.47 1.32
N SER A 54 0.66 -8.92 0.09
CA SER A 54 -0.67 -8.77 -0.53
C SER A 54 -1.72 -9.67 0.13
N LEU A 55 -1.28 -10.71 0.85
CA LEU A 55 -2.13 -11.54 1.70
C LEU A 55 -2.14 -11.00 3.12
N THR A 56 -3.33 -10.88 3.71
CA THR A 56 -3.56 -10.36 5.05
C THR A 56 -4.68 -11.14 5.74
N SER A 57 -5.10 -10.71 6.92
CA SER A 57 -6.21 -11.30 7.66
C SER A 57 -7.46 -10.42 7.60
N LYS A 58 -8.63 -11.06 7.73
CA LYS A 58 -9.91 -10.35 7.87
C LYS A 58 -9.86 -9.36 9.04
N LYS A 59 -9.23 -9.75 10.14
CA LYS A 59 -9.10 -8.91 11.33
C LYS A 59 -8.43 -7.57 11.00
N ILE A 60 -7.28 -7.60 10.32
CA ILE A 60 -6.51 -6.38 10.00
C ILE A 60 -7.24 -5.54 8.95
N LEU A 61 -7.74 -6.19 7.87
CA LEU A 61 -8.25 -5.46 6.72
C LEU A 61 -9.64 -4.87 6.96
N PHE A 62 -10.51 -5.57 7.69
CA PHE A 62 -11.91 -5.21 7.84
C PHE A 62 -12.32 -4.95 9.30
N ASP A 63 -12.10 -5.91 10.21
CA ASP A 63 -12.64 -5.80 11.55
C ASP A 63 -11.99 -4.64 12.33
N SER A 64 -10.66 -4.53 12.31
CA SER A 64 -9.95 -3.45 13.02
C SER A 64 -10.14 -2.06 12.36
N THR A 65 -10.54 -2.00 11.12
CA THR A 65 -10.79 -0.75 10.38
C THR A 65 -12.27 -0.41 10.24
N ASN A 66 -13.15 -1.21 10.88
CA ASN A 66 -14.61 -1.06 10.82
C ASN A 66 -15.19 -1.05 9.39
N ARG A 67 -14.54 -1.77 8.45
CA ARG A 67 -14.94 -1.84 7.05
C ARG A 67 -15.81 -3.06 6.79
N ASP A 68 -16.74 -2.91 5.84
CA ASP A 68 -17.56 -4.03 5.38
C ASP A 68 -16.70 -5.07 4.63
N SER A 69 -16.87 -6.34 4.99
CA SER A 69 -16.15 -7.47 4.42
C SER A 69 -16.90 -8.21 3.30
N SER A 70 -18.03 -7.70 2.83
CA SER A 70 -18.86 -8.36 1.80
C SER A 70 -18.12 -8.57 0.46
N GLY A 71 -17.16 -7.69 0.14
CA GLY A 71 -16.31 -7.75 -1.04
C GLY A 71 -15.02 -8.57 -0.88
N MET A 72 -14.81 -9.23 0.26
CA MET A 72 -13.58 -9.94 0.59
C MET A 72 -13.24 -11.03 -0.42
N LEU A 73 -11.97 -11.10 -0.83
CA LEU A 73 -11.40 -12.15 -1.66
C LEU A 73 -10.57 -13.10 -0.78
N SER A 74 -11.06 -14.30 -0.58
CA SER A 74 -10.39 -15.31 0.24
C SER A 74 -9.56 -16.27 -0.61
N VAL A 75 -8.42 -16.68 -0.07
CA VAL A 75 -7.59 -17.73 -0.65
C VAL A 75 -8.11 -19.09 -0.19
N LEU A 76 -8.25 -20.03 -1.13
CA LEU A 76 -8.64 -21.40 -0.81
C LEU A 76 -7.46 -22.11 -0.12
N ASP A 77 -7.74 -22.85 0.94
CA ASP A 77 -6.77 -23.71 1.66
C ASP A 77 -5.49 -22.98 2.13
N SER A 78 -5.64 -21.78 2.67
CA SER A 78 -4.50 -21.07 3.26
C SER A 78 -3.90 -21.86 4.44
N LYS A 79 -2.57 -22.06 4.43
CA LYS A 79 -1.83 -22.70 5.53
C LYS A 79 -1.64 -21.79 6.73
N SER A 80 -1.87 -20.50 6.60
CA SER A 80 -1.72 -19.50 7.67
C SER A 80 -3.06 -18.84 7.96
N GLN A 81 -3.41 -18.65 9.23
CA GLN A 81 -4.58 -17.89 9.64
C GLN A 81 -4.40 -16.37 9.45
N GLU A 82 -3.17 -15.89 9.34
CA GLU A 82 -2.85 -14.48 9.20
C GLU A 82 -2.81 -14.02 7.72
N HIS A 83 -2.76 -14.97 6.77
CA HIS A 83 -2.64 -14.69 5.33
C HIS A 83 -3.73 -15.40 4.54
N THR A 84 -4.98 -15.06 4.82
CA THR A 84 -6.15 -15.77 4.30
C THR A 84 -6.91 -15.01 3.21
N ILE A 85 -6.66 -13.71 3.07
CA ILE A 85 -7.40 -12.85 2.15
C ILE A 85 -6.46 -11.92 1.38
N LEU A 86 -6.86 -11.57 0.17
CA LEU A 86 -6.19 -10.56 -0.65
C LEU A 86 -6.62 -9.16 -0.21
N ARG A 87 -5.66 -8.26 -0.09
CA ARG A 87 -5.91 -6.87 0.30
C ARG A 87 -6.59 -6.08 -0.81
N ASP A 88 -7.61 -5.34 -0.47
CA ASP A 88 -8.29 -4.36 -1.33
C ASP A 88 -7.80 -2.92 -1.05
N SER A 89 -7.02 -2.74 0.01
CA SER A 89 -6.44 -1.46 0.42
C SER A 89 -5.08 -1.67 1.09
N ILE A 90 -4.18 -0.73 0.90
CA ILE A 90 -2.84 -0.73 1.52
C ILE A 90 -2.90 -0.11 2.93
N LEU A 91 -3.77 0.88 3.13
CA LEU A 91 -3.81 1.70 4.34
C LEU A 91 -3.90 0.88 5.64
N PRO A 92 -4.73 -0.19 5.76
CA PRO A 92 -4.76 -1.02 6.97
C PRO A 92 -3.42 -1.66 7.33
N GLY A 93 -2.65 -2.09 6.32
CA GLY A 93 -1.29 -2.64 6.53
C GLY A 93 -0.31 -1.59 7.07
N LEU A 94 -0.40 -0.35 6.59
CA LEU A 94 0.42 0.74 7.11
C LEU A 94 0.07 1.07 8.57
N VAL A 95 -1.23 1.04 8.92
CA VAL A 95 -1.68 1.24 10.31
C VAL A 95 -1.19 0.10 11.21
N GLU A 96 -1.20 -1.14 10.71
CA GLU A 96 -0.61 -2.28 11.43
C GLU A 96 0.89 -2.09 11.66
N ASN A 97 1.63 -1.58 10.67
CA ASN A 97 3.06 -1.28 10.83
C ASN A 97 3.29 -0.24 11.93
N LEU A 98 2.49 0.84 11.99
CA LEU A 98 2.56 1.78 13.10
C LEU A 98 2.29 1.12 14.46
N SER A 99 1.29 0.24 14.52
CA SER A 99 0.94 -0.45 15.78
C SER A 99 2.06 -1.36 16.30
N LYS A 100 2.84 -1.93 15.39
CA LYS A 100 4.02 -2.76 15.73
C LYS A 100 5.24 -1.92 16.12
N ASN A 101 5.27 -0.65 15.70
CA ASN A 101 6.40 0.27 15.90
C ASN A 101 6.05 1.45 16.83
N ILE A 102 5.11 1.28 17.75
CA ILE A 102 4.68 2.34 18.70
C ILE A 102 5.79 2.79 19.66
N HIS A 103 6.86 2.01 19.78
CA HIS A 103 8.02 2.32 20.64
C HIS A 103 9.10 3.12 19.92
N GLU A 104 8.99 3.25 18.60
CA GLU A 104 9.91 4.04 17.79
C GLU A 104 9.61 5.54 17.91
N SER A 105 10.61 6.35 17.60
CA SER A 105 10.51 7.80 17.69
C SER A 105 9.53 8.38 16.67
N TYR A 106 8.83 9.43 17.05
CA TYR A 106 7.97 10.21 16.17
C TYR A 106 8.70 11.49 15.66
N PRO A 107 8.37 12.03 14.47
CA PRO A 107 7.27 11.62 13.59
C PRO A 107 7.58 10.32 12.82
N GLN A 108 6.56 9.45 12.66
CA GLN A 108 6.63 8.30 11.77
C GLN A 108 5.84 8.63 10.50
N LYS A 109 6.50 8.51 9.34
CA LYS A 109 5.91 8.73 8.02
C LYS A 109 6.19 7.49 7.18
N LEU A 110 5.16 6.72 6.88
CA LEU A 110 5.28 5.46 6.14
C LEU A 110 4.49 5.54 4.84
N PHE A 111 4.97 4.90 3.79
CA PHE A 111 4.22 4.73 2.56
C PHE A 111 4.50 3.37 1.94
N GLU A 112 3.59 2.93 1.09
CA GLU A 112 3.74 1.73 0.28
C GLU A 112 3.13 1.96 -1.11
N ILE A 113 3.83 1.47 -2.13
CA ILE A 113 3.31 1.32 -3.48
C ILE A 113 3.11 -0.18 -3.71
N GLY A 114 1.88 -0.62 -3.88
CA GLY A 114 1.59 -2.04 -3.95
C GLY A 114 0.31 -2.38 -4.69
N THR A 115 0.19 -3.64 -5.04
CA THR A 115 -1.00 -4.18 -5.70
C THR A 115 -2.13 -4.38 -4.70
N VAL A 116 -3.32 -3.96 -5.08
CA VAL A 116 -4.60 -4.22 -4.40
C VAL A 116 -5.55 -4.95 -5.34
N PHE A 117 -6.51 -5.66 -4.76
CA PHE A 117 -7.40 -6.55 -5.50
C PHE A 117 -8.85 -6.17 -5.24
N SER A 118 -9.68 -6.18 -6.28
CA SER A 118 -11.12 -5.94 -6.11
C SER A 118 -11.96 -7.07 -6.70
N ARG A 119 -13.10 -7.33 -6.05
CA ARG A 119 -14.06 -8.34 -6.46
C ARG A 119 -14.89 -7.84 -7.64
N ALA A 120 -14.23 -7.65 -8.78
CA ALA A 120 -14.90 -7.47 -10.06
C ALA A 120 -15.03 -8.83 -10.78
N LYS A 121 -15.74 -8.87 -11.88
CA LYS A 121 -15.78 -10.05 -12.77
C LYS A 121 -15.26 -9.64 -14.14
N PRO A 122 -14.02 -10.00 -14.49
CA PRO A 122 -13.01 -10.76 -13.71
C PRO A 122 -12.48 -9.98 -12.50
N ILE A 123 -11.81 -10.68 -11.57
CA ILE A 123 -11.06 -10.03 -10.47
C ILE A 123 -10.10 -9.01 -11.09
N SER A 124 -10.08 -7.80 -10.56
CA SER A 124 -9.19 -6.75 -11.04
C SER A 124 -8.08 -6.45 -10.06
N GLU A 125 -6.93 -6.09 -10.60
CA GLU A 125 -5.74 -5.67 -9.88
C GLU A 125 -5.43 -4.21 -10.21
N ALA A 126 -4.99 -3.46 -9.21
CA ALA A 126 -4.54 -2.08 -9.38
C ALA A 126 -3.29 -1.83 -8.53
N ILE A 127 -2.38 -0.99 -9.03
CA ILE A 127 -1.25 -0.53 -8.24
C ILE A 127 -1.66 0.78 -7.58
N ASN A 128 -1.66 0.80 -6.26
CA ASN A 128 -2.01 1.97 -5.46
C ASN A 128 -0.80 2.48 -4.67
N LEU A 129 -0.82 3.77 -4.39
CA LEU A 129 0.04 4.43 -3.41
C LEU A 129 -0.82 4.72 -2.17
N ALA A 130 -0.33 4.36 -1.00
CA ALA A 130 -0.85 4.86 0.26
C ALA A 130 0.28 5.38 1.13
N GLY A 131 -0.01 6.40 1.94
CA GLY A 131 0.93 6.96 2.88
C GLY A 131 0.22 7.37 4.16
N ILE A 132 0.93 7.31 5.28
CA ILE A 132 0.44 7.76 6.58
C ILE A 132 1.49 8.59 7.30
N THR A 133 1.00 9.59 8.04
CA THR A 133 1.82 10.37 8.97
C THR A 133 1.27 10.19 10.38
N ALA A 134 2.15 9.92 11.34
CA ALA A 134 1.79 9.70 12.72
C ALA A 134 2.67 10.56 13.62
N TYR A 135 2.11 11.55 14.29
CA TYR A 135 2.69 12.37 15.35
C TYR A 135 1.62 13.33 15.89
N LYS A 136 1.92 14.00 16.99
CA LYS A 136 0.95 14.80 17.75
C LYS A 136 0.29 15.92 16.92
N GLU A 137 1.06 16.59 16.06
CA GLU A 137 0.64 17.71 15.22
C GLU A 137 0.25 17.28 13.79
N SER A 138 0.22 15.95 13.53
CA SER A 138 -0.20 15.42 12.24
C SER A 138 -1.60 15.89 11.88
N ASN A 139 -1.75 16.45 10.69
CA ASN A 139 -3.00 17.08 10.27
C ASN A 139 -3.29 16.88 8.78
N TYR A 140 -4.56 16.98 8.44
CA TYR A 140 -5.08 16.86 7.10
C TYR A 140 -4.39 17.79 6.07
N SER A 141 -4.14 19.06 6.45
CA SER A 141 -3.61 20.07 5.51
C SER A 141 -2.19 19.75 5.07
N GLU A 142 -1.34 19.25 5.98
CA GLU A 142 0.01 18.80 5.64
C GLU A 142 -0.04 17.62 4.68
N MET A 143 -0.82 16.59 4.99
CA MET A 143 -0.91 15.40 4.14
C MET A 143 -1.48 15.73 2.76
N LYS A 144 -2.49 16.61 2.69
CA LYS A 144 -3.02 17.13 1.43
C LYS A 144 -1.95 17.84 0.60
N ALA A 145 -1.16 18.71 1.22
CA ALA A 145 -0.08 19.42 0.53
C ALA A 145 0.99 18.46 -0.01
N ILE A 146 1.35 17.44 0.76
CA ILE A 146 2.28 16.39 0.35
C ILE A 146 1.72 15.63 -0.86
N LEU A 147 0.47 15.16 -0.79
CA LEU A 147 -0.19 14.44 -1.89
C LEU A 147 -0.23 15.28 -3.17
N GLN A 148 -0.67 16.55 -3.05
CA GLN A 148 -0.70 17.47 -4.20
C GLN A 148 0.69 17.69 -4.80
N SER A 149 1.72 17.78 -3.96
CA SER A 149 3.10 17.93 -4.40
C SER A 149 3.61 16.68 -5.11
N ILE A 150 3.28 15.47 -4.62
CA ILE A 150 3.63 14.21 -5.28
C ILE A 150 2.99 14.14 -6.68
N LEU A 151 1.69 14.43 -6.78
CA LEU A 151 0.96 14.42 -8.06
C LEU A 151 1.49 15.47 -9.03
N LYS A 152 1.75 16.68 -8.56
CA LYS A 152 2.28 17.78 -9.38
C LYS A 152 3.70 17.50 -9.87
N THR A 153 4.58 17.04 -8.99
CA THR A 153 5.98 16.79 -9.32
C THR A 153 6.14 15.55 -10.18
N GLY A 154 5.45 14.45 -9.81
CA GLY A 154 5.57 13.17 -10.50
C GLY A 154 4.85 13.09 -11.83
N PHE A 155 3.66 13.67 -11.91
CA PHE A 155 2.77 13.48 -13.07
C PHE A 155 2.38 14.77 -13.77
N LYS A 156 2.74 15.95 -13.24
CA LYS A 156 2.26 17.26 -13.70
C LYS A 156 0.74 17.41 -13.60
N ILE A 157 0.12 16.72 -12.65
CA ILE A 157 -1.32 16.69 -12.42
C ILE A 157 -1.66 17.59 -11.25
N ASP A 158 -2.68 18.43 -11.43
CA ASP A 158 -3.31 19.18 -10.36
C ASP A 158 -4.50 18.39 -9.82
N SER A 159 -4.57 18.21 -8.51
CA SER A 159 -5.68 17.55 -7.84
C SER A 159 -6.48 18.50 -6.98
N LYS A 160 -7.76 18.19 -6.82
CA LYS A 160 -8.68 18.88 -5.91
C LYS A 160 -9.19 17.90 -4.86
N THR A 161 -9.62 18.43 -3.73
CA THR A 161 -10.34 17.63 -2.73
C THR A 161 -11.78 18.09 -2.69
N THR A 162 -12.70 17.13 -2.61
CA THR A 162 -14.15 17.36 -2.56
C THR A 162 -14.74 16.67 -1.35
N THR A 163 -15.95 17.07 -0.97
CA THR A 163 -16.74 16.34 0.02
C THR A 163 -16.85 14.88 -0.41
N PRO A 164 -16.61 13.91 0.49
CA PRO A 164 -16.60 12.51 0.13
C PRO A 164 -17.98 12.06 -0.37
N GLN A 165 -18.01 11.29 -1.45
CA GLN A 165 -19.23 10.70 -1.98
C GLN A 165 -19.68 9.49 -1.16
N ASN A 166 -18.72 8.77 -0.56
CA ASN A 166 -18.98 7.63 0.29
C ASN A 166 -18.28 7.81 1.63
N ASP A 167 -18.92 7.30 2.68
CA ASP A 167 -18.26 7.22 3.97
C ASP A 167 -17.19 6.11 3.94
N VAL A 168 -15.97 6.47 4.30
CA VAL A 168 -14.85 5.54 4.40
C VAL A 168 -14.56 5.32 5.87
N SER A 169 -15.07 4.23 6.42
CA SER A 169 -15.13 3.94 7.87
C SER A 169 -13.77 3.95 8.60
N ILE A 170 -12.66 3.83 7.86
CA ILE A 170 -11.33 3.95 8.46
C ILE A 170 -11.01 5.39 8.91
N PHE A 171 -11.64 6.38 8.30
CA PHE A 171 -11.48 7.79 8.66
C PHE A 171 -12.52 8.24 9.68
N GLY A 172 -12.22 9.32 10.39
CA GLY A 172 -13.18 9.99 11.26
C GLY A 172 -14.32 10.62 10.48
N ASN A 173 -15.53 10.59 11.05
CA ASN A 173 -16.70 11.19 10.41
C ASN A 173 -16.47 12.69 10.16
N GLY A 174 -16.68 13.13 8.91
CA GLY A 174 -16.45 14.51 8.48
C GLY A 174 -14.96 14.95 8.44
N ARG A 175 -14.02 14.00 8.60
CA ARG A 175 -12.58 14.26 8.63
C ARG A 175 -11.81 13.67 7.46
N HIS A 176 -12.49 13.45 6.34
CA HIS A 176 -11.86 12.98 5.12
C HIS A 176 -12.44 13.66 3.89
N SER A 177 -11.77 13.51 2.78
CA SER A 177 -12.18 14.05 1.47
C SER A 177 -11.81 13.09 0.37
N ASP A 178 -12.56 13.12 -0.72
CA ASP A 178 -12.16 12.48 -1.96
C ASP A 178 -11.10 13.32 -2.68
N VAL A 179 -10.13 12.65 -3.28
CA VAL A 179 -9.11 13.25 -4.14
C VAL A 179 -9.56 13.11 -5.58
N VAL A 180 -9.68 14.24 -6.28
CA VAL A 180 -10.24 14.29 -7.63
C VAL A 180 -9.21 14.83 -8.62
N VAL A 181 -9.07 14.15 -9.75
CA VAL A 181 -8.29 14.53 -10.92
C VAL A 181 -9.17 14.38 -12.15
N ASP A 182 -9.27 15.39 -12.99
CA ASP A 182 -10.10 15.38 -14.21
C ASP A 182 -11.52 14.82 -13.97
N GLU A 183 -12.16 15.32 -12.90
CA GLU A 183 -13.51 14.94 -12.45
C GLU A 183 -13.65 13.46 -12.00
N LYS A 184 -12.56 12.72 -11.90
CA LYS A 184 -12.55 11.33 -11.41
C LYS A 184 -11.98 11.26 -10.00
N ILE A 185 -12.64 10.52 -9.13
CA ILE A 185 -12.11 10.18 -7.81
C ILE A 185 -10.98 9.18 -8.02
N ILE A 186 -9.77 9.53 -7.56
CA ILE A 186 -8.58 8.68 -7.64
C ILE A 186 -8.17 8.11 -6.29
N GLY A 187 -8.76 8.57 -5.21
CA GLY A 187 -8.47 8.12 -3.85
C GLY A 187 -9.15 8.97 -2.82
N SER A 188 -8.79 8.77 -1.56
CA SER A 188 -9.27 9.52 -0.42
C SER A 188 -8.13 9.89 0.51
N ILE A 189 -8.34 10.94 1.31
CA ILE A 189 -7.39 11.43 2.31
C ILE A 189 -8.16 11.83 3.56
N GLY A 190 -7.65 11.49 4.75
CA GLY A 190 -8.35 11.84 5.98
C GLY A 190 -7.57 11.54 7.25
N GLU A 191 -8.13 12.00 8.37
CA GLU A 191 -7.67 11.62 9.70
C GLU A 191 -8.31 10.28 10.10
N LEU A 192 -7.51 9.34 10.61
CA LEU A 192 -8.02 8.05 11.04
C LEU A 192 -9.01 8.22 12.20
N SER A 193 -10.06 7.39 12.19
CA SER A 193 -11.08 7.45 13.25
C SER A 193 -10.50 7.03 14.61
N PRO A 194 -10.97 7.61 15.73
CA PRO A 194 -10.54 7.22 17.07
C PRO A 194 -10.72 5.72 17.34
N ASN A 195 -11.80 5.13 16.86
CA ASN A 195 -12.08 3.69 17.03
C ASN A 195 -11.02 2.83 16.33
N VAL A 196 -10.59 3.22 15.12
CA VAL A 196 -9.52 2.52 14.40
C VAL A 196 -8.19 2.66 15.16
N LEU A 197 -7.86 3.86 15.64
CA LEU A 197 -6.64 4.08 16.42
C LEU A 197 -6.64 3.23 17.71
N GLU A 198 -7.78 3.12 18.39
CA GLU A 198 -7.95 2.28 19.59
C GLU A 198 -7.76 0.79 19.25
N ASN A 199 -8.39 0.29 18.18
CA ASN A 199 -8.25 -1.10 17.72
C ASN A 199 -6.80 -1.48 17.44
N PHE A 200 -5.99 -0.55 16.93
CA PHE A 200 -4.55 -0.73 16.68
C PHE A 200 -3.67 -0.27 17.85
N LYS A 201 -4.24 0.18 18.98
CA LYS A 201 -3.52 0.67 20.17
C LYS A 201 -2.58 1.86 19.90
N ILE A 202 -2.93 2.69 18.92
CA ILE A 202 -2.18 3.89 18.56
C ILE A 202 -2.74 5.08 19.34
N ARG A 203 -1.86 5.84 20.00
CA ARG A 203 -2.25 6.94 20.91
C ARG A 203 -1.94 8.34 20.36
N THR A 204 -1.47 8.41 19.14
CA THR A 204 -1.16 9.67 18.46
C THR A 204 -2.09 9.90 17.29
N SER A 205 -2.18 11.13 16.81
CA SER A 205 -2.91 11.48 15.61
C SER A 205 -2.29 10.81 14.39
N VAL A 206 -3.11 10.26 13.50
CA VAL A 206 -2.68 9.63 12.25
C VAL A 206 -3.53 10.16 11.10
N VAL A 207 -2.86 10.54 10.01
CA VAL A 207 -3.49 11.01 8.77
C VAL A 207 -2.96 10.17 7.61
N GLY A 208 -3.85 9.75 6.74
CA GLY A 208 -3.50 8.92 5.59
C GLY A 208 -4.32 9.21 4.35
#